data_9299f869ff7c7f58691dd4fac33c9d1a
#
_entry.id   9299f869ff7c7f58691dd4fac33c9d1a
#
_cell.length_a   1.000
_cell.length_b   1.000
_cell.length_c   1.000
_cell.angle_alpha   90.00
_cell.angle_beta   90.00
_cell.angle_gamma   90.00
#
_symmetry.space_group_name_H-M   'P 1'
#
loop_
_entity.id
_entity.type
_entity.pdbx_description
1 polymer ?
#
loop_
_entity_poly.entity_id
_entity_poly.type
_entity_poly.pdbx_seq_one_letter_code
_entity_poly.pdbx_strand_id
1 'polypeptide(L)'
;MTSASLLKVGLVSCALLFAGAAELERPPAVAQVIALDECDPATFNVSTAAGPGFCKNIALGASTTFSELFSKAAMKSPDLNWDFEPDVMSISKGTTLSVVNQGGEPHTFTEVSKFGGGFITGLNGGEDVVPECNGGFSNVAVARTRILQGSTSQIIGLAKGEHLFQCCIHPWMRTTVQVK
;
A
#
# COMPACT_ATOMS: atom_id res chain seq x y z
N MET A 1 66.39 -63.34 -29.55
CA MET A 1 65.65 -62.34 -30.31
C MET A 1 64.38 -62.05 -29.45
N THR A 2 64.50 -61.06 -28.62
CA THR A 2 63.45 -60.71 -27.64
C THR A 2 62.75 -59.40 -28.09
N SER A 3 61.48 -59.51 -28.40
CA SER A 3 60.63 -58.36 -28.82
C SER A 3 60.06 -57.72 -27.59
N ALA A 4 60.37 -56.46 -27.39
CA ALA A 4 59.81 -55.65 -26.29
C ALA A 4 58.51 -54.97 -26.73
N SER A 5 57.41 -55.25 -26.00
CA SER A 5 56.09 -54.65 -26.24
C SER A 5 55.97 -53.38 -25.41
N LEU A 6 55.81 -52.23 -26.06
CA LEU A 6 55.56 -50.94 -25.44
C LEU A 6 54.07 -50.78 -25.05
N LEU A 7 53.82 -50.67 -23.75
CA LEU A 7 52.52 -50.38 -23.20
C LEU A 7 52.26 -48.88 -23.29
N LYS A 8 51.26 -48.45 -24.07
CA LYS A 8 50.80 -47.05 -24.12
C LYS A 8 49.78 -46.80 -22.96
N VAL A 9 50.20 -46.00 -22.02
CA VAL A 9 49.30 -45.47 -20.95
C VAL A 9 48.54 -44.29 -21.52
N GLY A 10 47.24 -44.45 -21.71
CA GLY A 10 46.37 -43.36 -22.10
C GLY A 10 45.98 -42.54 -20.89
N LEU A 11 46.26 -41.23 -20.89
CA LEU A 11 45.74 -40.27 -19.92
C LEU A 11 44.25 -40.01 -20.21
N VAL A 12 43.39 -40.42 -19.30
CA VAL A 12 41.97 -40.01 -19.30
C VAL A 12 41.88 -38.65 -18.63
N SER A 13 41.61 -37.63 -19.44
CA SER A 13 41.36 -36.26 -18.97
C SER A 13 39.96 -36.20 -18.43
N CYS A 14 39.79 -36.12 -17.11
CA CYS A 14 38.50 -35.93 -16.45
C CYS A 14 38.13 -34.47 -16.55
N ALA A 15 37.22 -34.12 -17.48
CA ALA A 15 36.65 -32.79 -17.57
C ALA A 15 35.61 -32.60 -16.42
N LEU A 16 35.97 -31.80 -15.43
CA LEU A 16 35.07 -31.35 -14.37
C LEU A 16 34.05 -30.40 -14.98
N LEU A 17 32.83 -30.89 -15.21
CA LEU A 17 31.69 -30.06 -15.53
C LEU A 17 31.29 -29.31 -14.25
N PHE A 18 31.62 -28.02 -14.16
CA PHE A 18 31.04 -27.11 -13.19
C PHE A 18 29.57 -26.89 -13.60
N ALA A 19 28.67 -27.66 -13.00
CA ALA A 19 27.27 -27.33 -13.02
C ALA A 19 27.09 -26.02 -12.19
N GLY A 20 26.97 -24.90 -12.87
CA GLY A 20 26.57 -23.65 -12.24
C GLY A 20 25.21 -23.87 -11.57
N ALA A 21 25.18 -23.87 -10.24
CA ALA A 21 23.93 -23.82 -9.51
C ALA A 21 23.25 -22.50 -9.90
N ALA A 22 22.16 -22.57 -10.66
CA ALA A 22 21.28 -21.45 -10.85
C ALA A 22 20.76 -21.08 -9.45
N GLU A 23 21.18 -19.93 -8.94
CA GLU A 23 20.66 -19.37 -7.69
C GLU A 23 19.18 -19.10 -7.92
N LEU A 24 18.32 -19.89 -7.29
CA LEU A 24 16.87 -19.64 -7.29
C LEU A 24 16.67 -18.29 -6.62
N GLU A 25 16.38 -17.26 -7.42
CA GLU A 25 16.03 -15.95 -6.91
C GLU A 25 14.83 -16.09 -5.96
N ARG A 26 15.06 -15.74 -4.70
CA ARG A 26 13.98 -15.71 -3.70
C ARG A 26 12.96 -14.67 -4.16
N PRO A 27 11.66 -15.01 -4.18
CA PRO A 27 10.64 -14.02 -4.52
C PRO A 27 10.76 -12.81 -3.60
N PRO A 28 10.47 -11.60 -4.10
CA PRO A 28 10.55 -10.37 -3.32
C PRO A 28 9.67 -10.50 -2.06
N ALA A 29 10.19 -10.00 -0.95
CA ALA A 29 9.42 -9.92 0.28
C ALA A 29 8.20 -9.02 0.05
N VAL A 30 7.08 -9.35 0.69
CA VAL A 30 5.85 -8.56 0.66
C VAL A 30 5.56 -8.09 2.09
N ALA A 31 5.35 -6.78 2.24
CA ALA A 31 4.83 -6.17 3.45
C ALA A 31 3.42 -5.68 3.17
N GLN A 32 2.56 -5.59 4.19
CA GLN A 32 1.16 -5.23 4.01
C GLN A 32 0.77 -4.02 4.83
N VAL A 33 -0.04 -3.15 4.24
CA VAL A 33 -0.84 -2.12 4.92
C VAL A 33 -2.31 -2.43 4.65
N ILE A 34 -3.14 -2.28 5.66
CA ILE A 34 -4.58 -2.48 5.57
C ILE A 34 -5.25 -1.12 5.71
N ALA A 35 -6.12 -0.75 4.77
CA ALA A 35 -7.03 0.38 4.91
C ALA A 35 -8.33 -0.12 5.53
N LEU A 36 -8.75 0.52 6.62
CA LEU A 36 -9.93 0.20 7.39
C LEU A 36 -10.90 1.38 7.39
N ASP A 37 -12.19 1.11 7.42
CA ASP A 37 -13.24 2.07 7.74
C ASP A 37 -14.52 1.34 8.20
N GLU A 38 -15.38 2.06 8.90
CA GLU A 38 -16.66 1.56 9.38
C GLU A 38 -17.81 2.51 8.94
N CYS A 39 -17.86 2.85 7.65
CA CYS A 39 -18.92 3.68 7.10
C CYS A 39 -20.31 3.04 7.26
N ASP A 40 -21.33 3.84 7.56
CA ASP A 40 -22.73 3.41 7.57
C ASP A 40 -23.36 3.51 6.17
N PRO A 41 -23.64 2.38 5.48
CA PRO A 41 -24.23 2.41 4.15
C PRO A 41 -25.56 3.16 4.05
N ALA A 42 -26.35 3.19 5.14
CA ALA A 42 -27.66 3.84 5.14
C ALA A 42 -27.56 5.35 5.02
N THR A 43 -26.50 5.95 5.55
CA THR A 43 -26.30 7.41 5.53
C THR A 43 -25.31 7.86 4.45
N PHE A 44 -24.28 7.09 4.17
CA PHE A 44 -23.31 7.42 3.12
C PHE A 44 -23.90 7.32 1.72
N ASN A 45 -24.63 6.24 1.42
CA ASN A 45 -25.11 5.98 0.06
C ASN A 45 -26.29 6.89 -0.35
N VAL A 46 -26.91 7.59 0.58
CA VAL A 46 -27.96 8.58 0.29
C VAL A 46 -27.42 10.01 0.27
N SER A 47 -26.17 10.22 0.70
CA SER A 47 -25.55 11.54 0.67
C SER A 47 -25.28 11.97 -0.77
N THR A 48 -25.46 13.26 -1.07
CA THR A 48 -25.17 13.83 -2.41
C THR A 48 -23.68 13.87 -2.72
N ALA A 49 -22.84 13.82 -1.70
CA ALA A 49 -21.39 13.88 -1.86
C ALA A 49 -20.77 12.51 -2.16
N ALA A 50 -21.25 11.46 -1.49
CA ALA A 50 -20.75 10.09 -1.69
C ALA A 50 -21.52 9.36 -2.80
N GLY A 51 -22.85 9.31 -2.68
CA GLY A 51 -23.73 8.69 -3.66
C GLY A 51 -23.95 7.19 -3.47
N PRO A 52 -24.86 6.60 -4.27
CA PRO A 52 -25.23 5.20 -4.14
C PRO A 52 -24.03 4.26 -4.36
N GLY A 53 -23.87 3.26 -3.45
CA GLY A 53 -22.81 2.25 -3.52
C GLY A 53 -21.42 2.74 -3.15
N PHE A 54 -21.31 3.95 -2.60
CA PHE A 54 -20.04 4.49 -2.13
C PHE A 54 -19.53 3.71 -0.92
N CYS A 55 -20.39 3.49 0.08
CA CYS A 55 -20.10 2.63 1.23
C CYS A 55 -20.64 1.22 0.98
N LYS A 56 -19.75 0.24 1.00
CA LYS A 56 -20.07 -1.20 0.86
C LYS A 56 -19.80 -1.96 2.15
N ASN A 57 -19.75 -1.28 3.27
CA ASN A 57 -19.54 -1.93 4.55
C ASN A 57 -20.66 -2.93 4.83
N ILE A 58 -20.27 -4.17 5.11
CA ILE A 58 -21.16 -5.27 5.49
C ILE A 58 -20.93 -5.72 6.93
N ALA A 59 -20.04 -5.04 7.66
CA ALA A 59 -19.70 -5.40 9.02
C ALA A 59 -20.96 -5.28 9.93
N LEU A 60 -21.13 -6.26 10.77
CA LEU A 60 -22.14 -6.30 11.82
C LEU A 60 -21.55 -5.59 13.05
N GLY A 61 -21.67 -4.29 13.15
CA GLY A 61 -21.11 -3.53 14.27
C GLY A 61 -21.57 -2.07 14.30
N ALA A 62 -21.04 -1.31 15.22
CA ALA A 62 -21.24 0.13 15.26
C ALA A 62 -20.56 0.74 14.04
N SER A 63 -21.34 1.38 13.18
CA SER A 63 -20.85 2.12 12.02
C SER A 63 -21.00 3.62 12.26
N THR A 64 -20.08 4.39 11.70
CA THR A 64 -20.13 5.85 11.77
C THR A 64 -20.98 6.38 10.63
N THR A 65 -21.96 7.22 10.97
CA THR A 65 -22.80 7.90 9.98
C THR A 65 -22.01 8.98 9.21
N PHE A 66 -22.50 9.34 8.03
CA PHE A 66 -21.88 10.38 7.20
C PHE A 66 -21.74 11.71 7.96
N SER A 67 -22.78 12.12 8.72
CA SER A 67 -22.76 13.36 9.50
C SER A 67 -21.81 13.30 10.70
N GLU A 68 -21.69 12.15 11.35
CA GLU A 68 -20.75 11.96 12.46
C GLU A 68 -19.31 12.07 12.01
N LEU A 69 -18.94 11.47 10.85
CA LEU A 69 -17.61 11.57 10.30
C LEU A 69 -17.17 13.02 10.11
N PHE A 70 -18.02 13.84 9.47
CA PHE A 70 -17.74 15.26 9.28
C PHE A 70 -17.71 16.04 10.61
N SER A 71 -18.58 15.71 11.54
CA SER A 71 -18.59 16.34 12.87
C SER A 71 -17.32 16.05 13.66
N LYS A 72 -16.86 14.81 13.66
CA LYS A 72 -15.61 14.39 14.31
C LYS A 72 -14.41 15.10 13.69
N ALA A 73 -14.33 15.16 12.35
CA ALA A 73 -13.25 15.86 11.64
C ALA A 73 -13.24 17.37 11.97
N ALA A 74 -14.39 18.03 12.00
CA ALA A 74 -14.51 19.45 12.35
C ALA A 74 -14.04 19.73 13.79
N MET A 75 -14.26 18.80 14.72
CA MET A 75 -13.77 18.88 16.09
C MET A 75 -12.29 18.48 16.25
N LYS A 76 -11.57 18.19 15.15
CA LYS A 76 -10.20 17.67 15.16
C LYS A 76 -10.04 16.38 15.98
N SER A 77 -11.08 15.58 16.02
CA SER A 77 -11.12 14.27 16.67
C SER A 77 -11.50 13.24 15.62
N PRO A 78 -10.57 12.87 14.73
CA PRO A 78 -10.86 11.97 13.62
C PRO A 78 -11.39 10.64 14.12
N ASP A 79 -12.14 9.95 13.27
CA ASP A 79 -12.62 8.63 13.58
C ASP A 79 -11.49 7.61 13.47
N LEU A 80 -11.14 7.00 14.60
CA LEU A 80 -10.04 6.02 14.69
C LEU A 80 -10.35 4.70 13.96
N ASN A 81 -11.61 4.49 13.55
CA ASN A 81 -11.98 3.34 12.74
C ASN A 81 -11.64 3.54 11.25
N TRP A 82 -11.30 4.76 10.83
CA TRP A 82 -10.68 5.06 9.53
C TRP A 82 -9.18 5.14 9.70
N ASP A 83 -8.48 4.08 9.33
CA ASP A 83 -7.06 3.98 9.59
C ASP A 83 -6.28 3.18 8.52
N PHE A 84 -4.97 3.39 8.48
CA PHE A 84 -4.02 2.52 7.82
C PHE A 84 -3.22 1.73 8.85
N GLU A 85 -3.37 0.42 8.85
CA GLU A 85 -2.62 -0.45 9.74
C GLU A 85 -1.48 -1.20 9.01
N PRO A 86 -0.24 -1.08 9.54
CA PRO A 86 0.19 -0.31 10.69
C PRO A 86 0.48 1.17 10.35
N ASP A 87 0.41 2.06 11.34
CA ASP A 87 0.80 3.48 11.25
C ASP A 87 2.27 3.67 10.89
N VAL A 88 3.13 2.77 11.33
CA VAL A 88 4.58 2.81 11.11
C VAL A 88 5.12 1.42 10.84
N MET A 89 5.92 1.29 9.79
CA MET A 89 6.61 0.04 9.48
C MET A 89 8.02 0.26 8.97
N SER A 90 8.84 -0.78 9.11
CA SER A 90 10.17 -0.85 8.48
C SER A 90 10.23 -2.02 7.52
N ILE A 91 10.70 -1.78 6.30
CA ILE A 91 10.87 -2.80 5.26
C ILE A 91 12.28 -2.75 4.68
N SER A 92 12.72 -3.85 4.08
CA SER A 92 13.98 -3.88 3.33
C SER A 92 13.78 -3.31 1.93
N LYS A 93 14.83 -2.70 1.35
CA LYS A 93 14.83 -2.30 -0.06
C LYS A 93 14.47 -3.49 -0.95
N GLY A 94 13.61 -3.27 -1.93
CA GLY A 94 13.11 -4.31 -2.83
C GLY A 94 11.88 -5.08 -2.32
N THR A 95 11.41 -4.79 -1.10
CA THR A 95 10.13 -5.30 -0.61
C THR A 95 8.99 -4.66 -1.40
N THR A 96 8.01 -5.47 -1.81
CA THR A 96 6.73 -4.97 -2.35
C THR A 96 5.83 -4.59 -1.20
N LEU A 97 5.29 -3.35 -1.22
CA LEU A 97 4.28 -2.92 -0.28
C LEU A 97 2.89 -3.20 -0.88
N SER A 98 2.14 -4.08 -0.26
CA SER A 98 0.77 -4.45 -0.63
C SER A 98 -0.22 -3.68 0.24
N VAL A 99 -1.07 -2.87 -0.36
CA VAL A 99 -2.10 -2.09 0.36
C VAL A 99 -3.45 -2.68 0.06
N VAL A 100 -4.12 -3.21 1.07
CA VAL A 100 -5.41 -3.91 0.95
C VAL A 100 -6.50 -3.03 1.56
N ASN A 101 -7.51 -2.70 0.78
CA ASN A 101 -8.67 -2.01 1.32
C ASN A 101 -9.70 -3.02 1.84
N GLN A 102 -9.81 -3.14 3.16
CA GLN A 102 -10.79 -3.95 3.87
C GLN A 102 -11.98 -3.12 4.36
N GLY A 103 -11.94 -1.80 4.18
CA GLY A 103 -13.03 -0.89 4.53
C GLY A 103 -14.17 -0.91 3.52
N GLY A 104 -15.23 -0.22 3.84
CA GLY A 104 -16.43 -0.07 3.02
C GLY A 104 -16.32 1.01 1.96
N GLU A 105 -15.38 1.96 2.10
CA GLU A 105 -15.19 3.10 1.20
C GLU A 105 -14.00 2.92 0.26
N PRO A 106 -13.95 3.65 -0.86
CA PRO A 106 -12.72 3.81 -1.60
C PRO A 106 -11.76 4.73 -0.83
N HIS A 107 -10.49 4.35 -0.77
CA HIS A 107 -9.41 5.17 -0.21
C HIS A 107 -8.40 5.56 -1.28
N THR A 108 -7.45 6.43 -0.93
CA THR A 108 -6.22 6.62 -1.69
C THR A 108 -5.03 6.28 -0.80
N PHE A 109 -3.96 5.77 -1.38
CA PHE A 109 -2.70 5.57 -0.67
C PHE A 109 -1.62 6.36 -1.40
N THR A 110 -1.56 7.64 -1.05
CA THR A 110 -0.79 8.65 -1.77
C THR A 110 0.48 8.98 -1.00
N GLU A 111 1.63 8.83 -1.63
CA GLU A 111 2.89 9.29 -1.07
C GLU A 111 2.91 10.82 -1.08
N VAL A 112 3.25 11.41 0.08
CA VAL A 112 3.27 12.86 0.31
C VAL A 112 4.61 13.30 0.89
N SER A 113 5.00 14.52 0.60
CA SER A 113 6.23 15.11 1.15
C SER A 113 6.12 15.46 2.63
N LYS A 114 4.90 15.71 3.09
CA LYS A 114 4.51 15.91 4.49
C LYS A 114 3.04 15.59 4.68
N PHE A 115 2.65 15.15 5.85
CA PHE A 115 1.24 14.99 6.19
C PHE A 115 0.50 16.33 6.24
N GLY A 116 -0.78 16.33 5.84
CA GLY A 116 -1.65 17.51 5.87
C GLY A 116 -3.03 17.18 5.35
N GLY A 117 -3.81 18.19 4.97
CA GLY A 117 -5.18 18.01 4.51
C GLY A 117 -5.30 17.30 3.16
N GLY A 118 -6.43 16.62 2.97
CA GLY A 118 -6.85 15.99 1.71
C GLY A 118 -7.72 16.92 0.87
N PHE A 119 -8.25 16.42 -0.26
CA PHE A 119 -9.09 17.22 -1.15
C PHE A 119 -10.53 17.42 -0.66
N ILE A 120 -10.98 16.68 0.37
CA ILE A 120 -12.28 16.90 1.02
C ILE A 120 -12.09 17.86 2.19
N THR A 121 -12.19 19.17 1.93
CA THR A 121 -11.86 20.21 2.91
C THR A 121 -12.62 20.09 4.24
N GLY A 122 -13.85 19.59 4.21
CA GLY A 122 -14.65 19.34 5.43
C GLY A 122 -14.08 18.23 6.33
N LEU A 123 -13.15 17.42 5.82
CA LEU A 123 -12.50 16.33 6.57
C LEU A 123 -11.08 16.69 7.04
N ASN A 124 -10.59 17.90 6.72
CA ASN A 124 -9.19 18.26 7.00
C ASN A 124 -8.92 18.71 8.45
N GLY A 125 -9.96 18.90 9.27
CA GLY A 125 -9.77 19.42 10.63
C GLY A 125 -9.06 20.78 10.70
N GLY A 126 -9.09 21.55 9.60
CA GLY A 126 -8.42 22.84 9.46
C GLY A 126 -6.98 22.78 8.94
N GLU A 127 -6.49 21.60 8.53
CA GLU A 127 -5.21 21.48 7.82
C GLU A 127 -5.35 21.91 6.35
N ASP A 128 -4.31 22.51 5.80
CA ASP A 128 -4.22 22.86 4.38
C ASP A 128 -4.06 21.60 3.53
N VAL A 129 -4.66 21.61 2.34
CA VAL A 129 -4.53 20.53 1.34
C VAL A 129 -3.06 20.41 0.92
N VAL A 130 -2.49 19.21 1.03
CA VAL A 130 -1.14 18.97 0.55
C VAL A 130 -1.10 18.96 -0.99
N PRO A 131 0.01 19.38 -1.62
CA PRO A 131 0.11 19.48 -3.08
C PRO A 131 -0.24 18.19 -3.81
N GLU A 132 0.15 17.03 -3.24
CA GLU A 132 -0.06 15.71 -3.81
C GLU A 132 -1.54 15.29 -3.83
N CYS A 133 -2.36 15.84 -2.92
CA CYS A 133 -3.81 15.60 -2.85
C CYS A 133 -4.64 16.65 -3.61
N ASN A 134 -4.01 17.72 -4.08
CA ASN A 134 -4.74 18.83 -4.70
C ASN A 134 -5.40 18.41 -6.03
N GLY A 135 -6.64 18.88 -6.25
CA GLY A 135 -7.44 18.56 -7.44
C GLY A 135 -8.19 17.23 -7.35
N GLY A 136 -8.03 16.46 -6.27
CA GLY A 136 -8.76 15.21 -6.04
C GLY A 136 -8.63 14.24 -7.21
N PHE A 137 -9.69 13.52 -7.52
CA PHE A 137 -9.67 12.54 -8.62
C PHE A 137 -9.61 13.13 -10.03
N SER A 138 -9.71 14.46 -10.18
CA SER A 138 -9.39 15.15 -11.43
C SER A 138 -7.87 15.20 -11.67
N ASN A 139 -7.07 15.06 -10.62
CA ASN A 139 -5.64 14.90 -10.70
C ASN A 139 -5.30 13.42 -10.95
N VAL A 140 -4.69 13.13 -12.09
CA VAL A 140 -4.31 11.75 -12.48
C VAL A 140 -3.40 11.08 -11.45
N ALA A 141 -2.53 11.84 -10.79
CA ALA A 141 -1.65 11.30 -9.75
C ALA A 141 -2.46 10.77 -8.56
N VAL A 142 -3.43 11.54 -8.07
CA VAL A 142 -4.35 11.11 -6.99
C VAL A 142 -5.23 9.93 -7.46
N ALA A 143 -5.78 10.02 -8.66
CA ALA A 143 -6.65 8.96 -9.20
C ALA A 143 -5.95 7.59 -9.28
N ARG A 144 -4.64 7.58 -9.57
CA ARG A 144 -3.82 6.35 -9.65
C ARG A 144 -3.55 5.71 -8.30
N THR A 145 -3.66 6.45 -7.20
CA THR A 145 -3.45 5.94 -5.84
C THR A 145 -4.73 5.44 -5.19
N ARG A 146 -5.86 5.50 -5.95
CA ARG A 146 -7.16 5.05 -5.46
C ARG A 146 -7.21 3.54 -5.29
N ILE A 147 -7.71 3.09 -4.13
CA ILE A 147 -7.92 1.69 -3.80
C ILE A 147 -9.40 1.50 -3.53
N LEU A 148 -10.06 0.74 -4.40
CA LEU A 148 -11.48 0.44 -4.25
C LEU A 148 -11.71 -0.57 -3.12
N GLN A 149 -12.93 -0.62 -2.62
CA GLN A 149 -13.34 -1.57 -1.58
C GLN A 149 -13.04 -3.02 -2.02
N GLY A 150 -12.40 -3.78 -1.15
CA GLY A 150 -12.00 -5.17 -1.40
C GLY A 150 -10.87 -5.36 -2.42
N SER A 151 -10.27 -4.25 -2.90
CA SER A 151 -9.15 -4.35 -3.84
C SER A 151 -7.79 -4.18 -3.15
N THR A 152 -6.74 -4.54 -3.88
CA THR A 152 -5.35 -4.43 -3.44
C THR A 152 -4.57 -3.60 -4.45
N SER A 153 -3.74 -2.70 -3.95
CA SER A 153 -2.73 -1.97 -4.72
C SER A 153 -1.34 -2.43 -4.31
N GLN A 154 -0.39 -2.40 -5.25
CA GLN A 154 1.00 -2.75 -4.97
C GLN A 154 1.91 -1.57 -5.29
N ILE A 155 2.82 -1.26 -4.36
CA ILE A 155 3.87 -0.27 -4.53
C ILE A 155 5.20 -1.00 -4.53
N ILE A 156 5.94 -0.81 -5.60
CA ILE A 156 7.24 -1.45 -5.84
C ILE A 156 8.30 -0.38 -6.03
N GLY A 157 9.54 -0.72 -5.72
CA GLY A 157 10.68 0.14 -6.04
C GLY A 157 10.87 1.35 -5.12
N LEU A 158 10.31 1.33 -3.91
CA LEU A 158 10.58 2.37 -2.92
C LEU A 158 12.09 2.51 -2.68
N ALA A 159 12.57 3.74 -2.70
CA ALA A 159 13.95 4.07 -2.43
C ALA A 159 14.28 3.85 -0.93
N LYS A 160 15.58 3.82 -0.57
CA LYS A 160 15.95 3.88 0.85
C LYS A 160 15.56 5.23 1.43
N GLY A 161 15.01 5.23 2.63
CA GLY A 161 14.58 6.43 3.33
C GLY A 161 13.20 6.29 3.95
N GLU A 162 12.69 7.41 4.40
CA GLU A 162 11.35 7.55 4.93
C GLU A 162 10.37 7.92 3.82
N HIS A 163 9.23 7.25 3.81
CA HIS A 163 8.12 7.48 2.90
C HIS A 163 6.84 7.69 3.72
N LEU A 164 6.16 8.79 3.46
CA LEU A 164 4.92 9.17 4.14
C LEU A 164 3.75 8.91 3.20
N PHE A 165 2.78 8.13 3.63
CA PHE A 165 1.56 7.85 2.87
C PHE A 165 0.34 8.31 3.63
N GLN A 166 -0.60 8.96 2.93
CA GLN A 166 -1.89 9.33 3.50
C GLN A 166 -3.05 9.07 2.54
N CYS A 167 -4.25 8.97 3.07
CA CYS A 167 -5.46 9.04 2.28
C CYS A 167 -5.79 10.49 1.94
N CYS A 168 -5.97 10.82 0.66
CA CYS A 168 -6.35 12.17 0.23
C CYS A 168 -7.85 12.47 0.46
N ILE A 169 -8.66 11.48 0.85
CA ILE A 169 -10.07 11.65 1.24
C ILE A 169 -10.15 11.88 2.75
N HIS A 170 -9.52 10.99 3.53
CA HIS A 170 -9.51 10.94 4.98
C HIS A 170 -8.07 11.17 5.49
N PRO A 171 -7.61 12.42 5.58
CA PRO A 171 -6.17 12.74 5.70
C PRO A 171 -5.54 12.36 7.04
N TRP A 172 -6.30 11.90 7.99
CA TRP A 172 -5.80 11.31 9.24
C TRP A 172 -5.39 9.84 9.09
N MET A 173 -5.85 9.13 8.06
CA MET A 173 -5.35 7.79 7.72
C MET A 173 -3.94 7.94 7.15
N ARG A 174 -2.95 7.58 7.95
CA ARG A 174 -1.52 7.84 7.69
C ARG A 174 -0.69 6.63 8.01
N THR A 175 0.34 6.38 7.22
CA THR A 175 1.38 5.41 7.56
C THR A 175 2.75 5.91 7.14
N THR A 176 3.75 5.61 7.95
CA THR A 176 5.16 5.92 7.68
C THR A 176 5.89 4.62 7.38
N VAL A 177 6.55 4.55 6.22
CA VAL A 177 7.31 3.38 5.78
C VAL A 177 8.80 3.73 5.75
N GLN A 178 9.58 3.09 6.63
CA GLN A 178 11.04 3.23 6.63
C GLN A 178 11.68 2.11 5.80
N VAL A 179 12.27 2.45 4.66
CA VAL A 179 13.02 1.53 3.80
C VAL A 179 14.50 1.51 4.18
N LYS A 180 15.02 0.33 4.55
CA LYS A 180 16.42 0.10 5.00
C LYS A 180 17.31 -0.49 3.92
#